data_d7fedbe4bc33d4a03d27cb941e3c1746
#
_entry.id   d7fedbe4bc33d4a03d27cb941e3c1746
#
_cell.length_a   1.000
_cell.length_b   1.000
_cell.length_c   1.000
_cell.angle_alpha   90.00
_cell.angle_beta   90.00
_cell.angle_gamma   90.00
#
_symmetry.space_group_name_H-M   'P 1'
#
loop_
_entity.id
_entity.type
_entity.pdbx_description
1 polymer ?
#
loop_
_entity_poly.entity_id
_entity_poly.type
_entity_poly.pdbx_seq_one_letter_code
_entity_poly.pdbx_strand_id
1 'polypeptide(L)'
;MGVCCGIITIYMLDLIFSEDIKSVLGVVAGIIALLAYIVYVISIFRGKTKPNRATWWIWAFMGLVVGLSYFASGAENTIWVPFVEFIGPLSIALLSIKYGEGGLDNKTDLICLFGAFFSIILWIIFNNPVVALVTNLVIDSFAVIPTIKKSYLRPEGEDFWAWFGTGLADSLNMFAVEKFTFAILVYPIYMLVSDLIIIFILLLRKKGIMKSISFLTKHD
;
A
#
# COMPACT_ATOMS: atom_id res chain seq x y z
N MET A 1 -17.88 15.80 -38.20
CA MET A 1 -17.51 16.01 -36.79
C MET A 1 -17.10 14.70 -36.07
N GLY A 2 -17.70 13.54 -36.33
CA GLY A 2 -17.35 12.28 -35.67
C GLY A 2 -15.94 11.73 -35.94
N VAL A 3 -15.41 11.89 -37.17
CA VAL A 3 -14.09 11.35 -37.54
C VAL A 3 -12.94 12.09 -36.83
N CYS A 4 -13.02 13.41 -36.70
CA CYS A 4 -12.01 14.18 -35.95
C CYS A 4 -11.98 13.82 -34.47
N CYS A 5 -13.14 13.57 -33.84
CA CYS A 5 -13.22 13.20 -32.44
C CYS A 5 -12.60 11.79 -32.20
N GLY A 6 -12.84 10.85 -33.13
CA GLY A 6 -12.24 9.50 -33.07
C GLY A 6 -10.71 9.52 -33.23
N ILE A 7 -10.20 10.32 -34.15
CA ILE A 7 -8.75 10.46 -34.36
C ILE A 7 -8.08 11.08 -33.13
N ILE A 8 -8.66 12.15 -32.57
CA ILE A 8 -8.13 12.78 -31.35
C ILE A 8 -8.13 11.79 -30.18
N THR A 9 -9.20 11.01 -30.03
CA THR A 9 -9.28 9.99 -28.96
C THR A 9 -8.21 8.91 -29.14
N ILE A 10 -7.95 8.43 -30.36
CA ILE A 10 -6.90 7.45 -30.64
C ILE A 10 -5.51 8.04 -30.32
N TYR A 11 -5.21 9.25 -30.79
CA TYR A 11 -3.94 9.91 -30.47
C TYR A 11 -3.75 10.16 -28.98
N MET A 12 -4.81 10.52 -28.26
CA MET A 12 -4.75 10.69 -26.81
C MET A 12 -4.52 9.36 -26.09
N LEU A 13 -5.12 8.27 -26.56
CA LEU A 13 -4.89 6.93 -26.01
C LEU A 13 -3.45 6.46 -26.30
N ASP A 14 -2.96 6.61 -27.51
CA ASP A 14 -1.57 6.27 -27.88
C ASP A 14 -0.56 7.09 -27.06
N LEU A 15 -0.86 8.36 -26.78
CA LEU A 15 -0.03 9.21 -25.94
C LEU A 15 -0.02 8.70 -24.49
N ILE A 16 -1.19 8.40 -23.90
CA ILE A 16 -1.32 7.89 -22.52
C ILE A 16 -0.64 6.54 -22.36
N PHE A 17 -0.62 5.70 -23.40
CA PHE A 17 0.03 4.39 -23.39
C PHE A 17 1.47 4.41 -23.91
N SER A 18 2.04 5.59 -24.22
CA SER A 18 3.45 5.67 -24.60
C SER A 18 4.36 5.30 -23.44
N GLU A 19 5.47 4.62 -23.71
CA GLU A 19 6.44 4.19 -22.69
C GLU A 19 7.03 5.38 -21.92
N ASP A 20 7.21 6.52 -22.59
CA ASP A 20 7.70 7.77 -21.97
C ASP A 20 6.73 8.27 -20.87
N ILE A 21 5.43 8.26 -21.14
CA ILE A 21 4.41 8.68 -20.16
C ILE A 21 4.31 7.68 -19.00
N LYS A 22 4.34 6.39 -19.27
CA LYS A 22 4.35 5.37 -18.23
C LYS A 22 5.55 5.53 -17.30
N SER A 23 6.73 5.78 -17.87
CA SER A 23 7.94 6.05 -17.09
C SER A 23 7.78 7.28 -16.19
N VAL A 24 7.26 8.39 -16.73
CA VAL A 24 6.98 9.59 -15.95
C VAL A 24 5.95 9.33 -14.85
N LEU A 25 4.87 8.60 -15.15
CA LEU A 25 3.84 8.26 -14.17
C LEU A 25 4.39 7.40 -13.04
N GLY A 26 5.25 6.42 -13.34
CA GLY A 26 5.90 5.60 -12.34
C GLY A 26 6.79 6.43 -11.40
N VAL A 27 7.61 7.33 -11.94
CA VAL A 27 8.44 8.24 -11.12
C VAL A 27 7.57 9.18 -10.28
N VAL A 28 6.53 9.78 -10.88
CA VAL A 28 5.60 10.68 -10.17
C VAL A 28 4.88 9.93 -9.05
N ALA A 29 4.43 8.70 -9.30
CA ALA A 29 3.81 7.84 -8.29
C ALA A 29 4.78 7.59 -7.12
N GLY A 30 6.04 7.24 -7.41
CA GLY A 30 7.06 7.06 -6.38
C GLY A 30 7.32 8.33 -5.56
N ILE A 31 7.36 9.50 -6.20
CA ILE A 31 7.52 10.79 -5.48
C ILE A 31 6.31 11.06 -4.57
N ILE A 32 5.08 10.83 -5.05
CA ILE A 32 3.87 11.03 -4.25
C ILE A 32 3.85 10.06 -3.06
N ALA A 33 4.18 8.79 -3.26
CA ALA A 33 4.32 7.81 -2.18
C ALA A 33 5.34 8.28 -1.12
N LEU A 34 6.51 8.73 -1.55
CA LEU A 34 7.52 9.27 -0.64
C LEU A 34 7.01 10.45 0.17
N LEU A 35 6.31 11.39 -0.46
CA LEU A 35 5.70 12.53 0.23
C LEU A 35 4.64 12.08 1.24
N ALA A 36 3.85 11.06 0.92
CA ALA A 36 2.87 10.48 1.83
C ALA A 36 3.53 9.88 3.08
N TYR A 37 4.65 9.16 2.92
CA TYR A 37 5.44 8.66 4.05
C TYR A 37 6.05 9.79 4.88
N ILE A 38 6.51 10.87 4.26
CA ILE A 38 7.00 12.06 4.98
C ILE A 38 5.86 12.67 5.82
N VAL A 39 4.65 12.79 5.27
CA VAL A 39 3.47 13.28 6.01
C VAL A 39 3.17 12.37 7.21
N TYR A 40 3.23 11.04 7.02
CA TYR A 40 3.03 10.07 8.10
C TYR A 40 4.09 10.22 9.21
N VAL A 41 5.36 10.35 8.84
CA VAL A 41 6.48 10.59 9.77
C VAL A 41 6.29 11.88 10.55
N ILE A 42 5.90 12.97 9.89
CA ILE A 42 5.59 14.25 10.56
C ILE A 42 4.43 14.07 11.54
N SER A 43 3.40 13.31 11.18
CA SER A 43 2.26 13.00 12.02
C SER A 43 2.65 12.21 13.28
N ILE A 44 3.62 11.28 13.16
CA ILE A 44 4.20 10.57 14.32
C ILE A 44 4.88 11.55 15.27
N PHE A 45 5.77 12.41 14.76
CA PHE A 45 6.49 13.40 15.59
C PHE A 45 5.55 14.41 16.25
N ARG A 46 4.41 14.72 15.64
CA ARG A 46 3.36 15.55 16.23
C ARG A 46 2.49 14.81 17.26
N GLY A 47 2.73 13.52 17.49
CA GLY A 47 1.96 12.69 18.42
C GLY A 47 0.53 12.38 17.96
N LYS A 48 0.19 12.68 16.69
CA LYS A 48 -1.14 12.45 16.12
C LYS A 48 -1.33 11.01 15.65
N THR A 49 -0.24 10.34 15.24
CA THR A 49 -0.25 8.97 14.72
C THR A 49 0.64 8.10 15.58
N LYS A 50 0.16 6.89 15.89
CA LYS A 50 0.90 5.86 16.61
C LYS A 50 0.99 4.62 15.72
N PRO A 51 2.11 4.39 15.01
CA PRO A 51 2.22 3.26 14.08
C PRO A 51 2.13 1.92 14.83
N ASN A 52 1.47 0.93 14.24
CA ASN A 52 1.51 -0.43 14.75
C ASN A 52 2.87 -1.06 14.43
N ARG A 53 3.61 -1.50 15.45
CA ARG A 53 4.98 -2.04 15.28
C ARG A 53 5.02 -3.22 14.33
N ALA A 54 4.16 -4.22 14.56
CA ALA A 54 4.17 -5.44 13.74
C ALA A 54 3.91 -5.12 12.26
N THR A 55 2.89 -4.33 11.98
CA THR A 55 2.52 -3.92 10.61
C THR A 55 3.70 -3.29 9.88
N TRP A 56 4.33 -2.27 10.46
CA TRP A 56 5.39 -1.54 9.77
C TRP A 56 6.68 -2.34 9.59
N TRP A 57 7.03 -3.23 10.51
CA TRP A 57 8.15 -4.16 10.31
C TRP A 57 7.86 -5.20 9.24
N ILE A 58 6.63 -5.73 9.18
CA ILE A 58 6.22 -6.65 8.12
C ILE A 58 6.28 -5.92 6.78
N TRP A 59 5.70 -4.73 6.66
CA TRP A 59 5.70 -3.96 5.42
C TRP A 59 7.11 -3.56 4.95
N ALA A 60 7.99 -3.17 5.85
CA ALA A 60 9.38 -2.90 5.49
C ALA A 60 10.07 -4.14 4.88
N PHE A 61 9.86 -5.29 5.49
CA PHE A 61 10.41 -6.54 4.96
C PHE A 61 9.77 -6.92 3.63
N MET A 62 8.45 -6.79 3.51
CA MET A 62 7.68 -7.07 2.32
C MET A 62 8.10 -6.17 1.15
N GLY A 63 8.25 -4.88 1.40
CA GLY A 63 8.72 -3.92 0.40
C GLY A 63 10.08 -4.30 -0.17
N LEU A 64 11.00 -4.80 0.66
CA LEU A 64 12.29 -5.32 0.20
C LEU A 64 12.10 -6.52 -0.74
N VAL A 65 11.31 -7.51 -0.32
CA VAL A 65 11.09 -8.74 -1.10
C VAL A 65 10.36 -8.44 -2.41
N VAL A 66 9.32 -7.61 -2.37
CA VAL A 66 8.56 -7.20 -3.57
C VAL A 66 9.47 -6.42 -4.51
N GLY A 67 10.23 -5.44 -4.00
CA GLY A 67 11.17 -4.66 -4.82
C GLY A 67 12.19 -5.54 -5.54
N LEU A 68 12.80 -6.50 -4.84
CA LEU A 68 13.74 -7.46 -5.43
C LEU A 68 13.05 -8.38 -6.46
N SER A 69 11.84 -8.87 -6.16
CA SER A 69 11.08 -9.72 -7.07
C SER A 69 10.64 -8.97 -8.34
N TYR A 70 10.25 -7.70 -8.19
CA TYR A 70 9.89 -6.83 -9.30
C TYR A 70 11.09 -6.54 -10.21
N PHE A 71 12.23 -6.20 -9.62
CA PHE A 71 13.47 -6.02 -10.35
C PHE A 71 13.86 -7.29 -11.13
N ALA A 72 13.80 -8.45 -10.48
CA ALA A 72 14.09 -9.74 -11.11
C ALA A 72 13.07 -10.12 -12.21
N SER A 73 11.85 -9.61 -12.13
CA SER A 73 10.80 -9.82 -13.14
C SER A 73 10.89 -8.84 -14.32
N GLY A 74 11.87 -7.94 -14.33
CA GLY A 74 12.11 -6.96 -15.39
C GLY A 74 11.10 -5.82 -15.41
N ALA A 75 10.62 -5.41 -14.24
CA ALA A 75 9.85 -4.18 -14.10
C ALA A 75 10.78 -2.97 -14.21
N GLU A 76 10.39 -1.98 -14.99
CA GLU A 76 11.17 -0.78 -15.26
C GLU A 76 10.45 0.48 -14.75
N ASN A 77 9.26 0.74 -15.26
CA ASN A 77 8.51 1.97 -14.95
C ASN A 77 7.80 1.89 -13.60
N THR A 78 7.32 0.70 -13.22
CA THR A 78 6.60 0.45 -11.96
C THR A 78 7.50 0.17 -10.77
N ILE A 79 8.83 0.16 -10.91
CA ILE A 79 9.78 -0.16 -9.84
C ILE A 79 9.85 0.91 -8.74
N TRP A 80 9.52 2.16 -9.05
CA TRP A 80 9.68 3.28 -8.13
C TRP A 80 8.79 3.19 -6.91
N VAL A 81 7.55 2.74 -7.06
CA VAL A 81 6.63 2.55 -5.92
C VAL A 81 7.13 1.45 -5.00
N PRO A 82 7.42 0.20 -5.44
CA PRO A 82 8.02 -0.82 -4.60
C PRO A 82 9.30 -0.40 -3.87
N PHE A 83 10.13 0.42 -4.51
CA PHE A 83 11.34 0.95 -3.86
C PHE A 83 11.00 1.89 -2.69
N VAL A 84 10.02 2.78 -2.88
CA VAL A 84 9.56 3.68 -1.83
C VAL A 84 8.79 2.90 -0.75
N GLU A 85 8.05 1.85 -1.13
CA GLU A 85 7.36 0.92 -0.22
C GLU A 85 8.32 0.08 0.65
N PHE A 86 9.59 0.04 0.33
CA PHE A 86 10.61 -0.47 1.24
C PHE A 86 11.13 0.63 2.19
N ILE A 87 11.56 1.77 1.65
CA ILE A 87 12.23 2.83 2.43
C ILE A 87 11.25 3.53 3.38
N GLY A 88 10.02 3.80 2.94
CA GLY A 88 8.98 4.44 3.74
C GLY A 88 8.60 3.61 4.96
N PRO A 89 8.12 2.38 4.80
CA PRO A 89 7.81 1.48 5.90
C PRO A 89 8.99 1.20 6.82
N LEU A 90 10.20 1.03 6.30
CA LEU A 90 11.39 0.85 7.13
C LEU A 90 11.63 2.06 8.05
N SER A 91 11.49 3.26 7.53
CA SER A 91 11.62 4.49 8.31
C SER A 91 10.59 4.54 9.45
N ILE A 92 9.33 4.19 9.15
CA ILE A 92 8.26 4.17 10.15
C ILE A 92 8.43 3.00 11.12
N ALA A 93 8.89 1.83 10.67
CA ALA A 93 9.20 0.68 11.53
C ALA A 93 10.25 1.04 12.58
N LEU A 94 11.31 1.74 12.19
CA LEU A 94 12.34 2.24 13.11
C LEU A 94 11.75 3.25 14.11
N LEU A 95 10.93 4.19 13.66
CA LEU A 95 10.24 5.14 14.52
C LEU A 95 9.22 4.45 15.44
N SER A 96 8.60 3.36 15.00
CA SER A 96 7.60 2.61 15.78
C SER A 96 8.18 1.98 17.05
N ILE A 97 9.49 1.73 17.09
CA ILE A 97 10.17 1.25 18.30
C ILE A 97 9.89 2.18 19.48
N LYS A 98 9.98 3.50 19.24
CA LYS A 98 9.79 4.53 20.28
C LYS A 98 8.35 5.05 20.34
N TYR A 99 7.73 5.29 19.20
CA TYR A 99 6.45 6.01 19.10
C TYR A 99 5.26 5.09 18.78
N GLY A 100 5.51 3.81 18.52
CA GLY A 100 4.49 2.88 18.07
C GLY A 100 3.71 2.20 19.19
N GLU A 101 2.65 1.50 18.78
CA GLU A 101 1.83 0.63 19.65
C GLU A 101 1.75 -0.79 19.07
N GLY A 102 1.24 -1.75 19.85
CA GLY A 102 1.16 -3.16 19.45
C GLY A 102 2.53 -3.84 19.44
N GLY A 103 2.62 -4.96 18.72
CA GLY A 103 3.81 -5.81 18.64
C GLY A 103 3.61 -7.17 19.30
N LEU A 104 4.65 -7.74 19.89
CA LEU A 104 4.64 -9.12 20.42
C LEU A 104 3.61 -9.38 21.52
N ASP A 105 3.15 -8.35 22.19
CA ASP A 105 2.11 -8.45 23.24
C ASP A 105 0.69 -8.61 22.67
N ASN A 106 0.52 -8.37 21.36
CA ASN A 106 -0.77 -8.49 20.68
C ASN A 106 -0.84 -9.79 19.88
N LYS A 107 -1.79 -10.67 20.21
CA LYS A 107 -1.96 -11.97 19.53
C LYS A 107 -2.15 -11.84 18.02
N THR A 108 -2.90 -10.85 17.57
CA THR A 108 -3.12 -10.61 16.12
C THR A 108 -1.80 -10.25 15.45
N ASP A 109 -1.03 -9.31 16.02
CA ASP A 109 0.27 -8.89 15.52
C ASP A 109 1.26 -10.05 15.49
N LEU A 110 1.24 -10.90 16.53
CA LEU A 110 2.09 -12.08 16.62
C LEU A 110 1.79 -13.10 15.50
N ILE A 111 0.50 -13.35 15.23
CA ILE A 111 0.08 -14.25 14.12
C ILE A 111 0.55 -13.68 12.77
N CYS A 112 0.41 -12.38 12.56
CA CYS A 112 0.89 -11.72 11.33
C CYS A 112 2.40 -11.83 11.17
N LEU A 113 3.18 -11.64 12.25
CA LEU A 113 4.64 -11.80 12.23
C LEU A 113 5.06 -13.24 11.92
N PHE A 114 4.40 -14.25 12.51
CA PHE A 114 4.65 -15.66 12.19
C PHE A 114 4.27 -15.97 10.74
N GLY A 115 3.15 -15.45 10.24
CA GLY A 115 2.75 -15.57 8.85
C GLY A 115 3.81 -15.00 7.90
N ALA A 116 4.31 -13.81 8.19
CA ALA A 116 5.38 -13.17 7.43
C ALA A 116 6.66 -14.03 7.42
N PHE A 117 7.08 -14.54 8.57
CA PHE A 117 8.24 -15.43 8.67
C PHE A 117 8.06 -16.72 7.87
N PHE A 118 6.88 -17.33 7.93
CA PHE A 118 6.56 -18.55 7.19
C PHE A 118 6.63 -18.35 5.68
N SER A 119 6.27 -17.18 5.16
CA SER A 119 6.36 -16.91 3.73
C SER A 119 7.78 -16.82 3.21
N ILE A 120 8.70 -16.30 4.05
CA ILE A 120 10.12 -16.31 3.67
C ILE A 120 10.58 -17.75 3.41
N ILE A 121 10.19 -18.66 4.30
CA ILE A 121 10.50 -20.09 4.16
C ILE A 121 9.93 -20.62 2.85
N LEU A 122 8.66 -20.32 2.54
CA LEU A 122 8.05 -20.73 1.29
C LEU A 122 8.78 -20.15 0.07
N TRP A 123 9.15 -18.86 0.12
CA TRP A 123 9.91 -18.24 -0.97
C TRP A 123 11.25 -18.94 -1.22
N ILE A 124 12.01 -19.23 -0.15
CA ILE A 124 13.29 -19.95 -0.25
C ILE A 124 13.10 -21.34 -0.84
N ILE A 125 12.04 -22.06 -0.43
CA ILE A 125 11.78 -23.43 -0.89
C ILE A 125 11.38 -23.46 -2.36
N PHE A 126 10.47 -22.58 -2.77
CA PHE A 126 9.93 -22.61 -4.13
C PHE A 126 10.81 -21.91 -5.16
N ASN A 127 11.70 -21.03 -4.76
CA ASN A 127 12.62 -20.26 -5.61
C ASN A 127 11.95 -19.72 -6.90
N ASN A 128 10.69 -19.33 -6.81
CA ASN A 128 9.88 -18.85 -7.93
C ASN A 128 9.37 -17.43 -7.61
N PRO A 129 9.70 -16.42 -8.45
CA PRO A 129 9.31 -15.02 -8.19
C PRO A 129 7.79 -14.82 -8.06
N VAL A 130 6.98 -15.54 -8.83
CA VAL A 130 5.51 -15.41 -8.77
C VAL A 130 4.96 -16.01 -7.49
N VAL A 131 5.49 -17.15 -7.04
CA VAL A 131 5.12 -17.76 -5.75
C VAL A 131 5.52 -16.84 -4.62
N ALA A 132 6.72 -16.27 -4.66
CA ALA A 132 7.18 -15.29 -3.69
C ALA A 132 6.23 -14.08 -3.63
N LEU A 133 5.89 -13.50 -4.78
CA LEU A 133 4.99 -12.36 -4.88
C LEU A 133 3.62 -12.67 -4.29
N VAL A 134 2.96 -13.76 -4.71
CA VAL A 134 1.63 -14.13 -4.21
C VAL A 134 1.65 -14.42 -2.70
N THR A 135 2.66 -15.15 -2.23
CA THR A 135 2.82 -15.43 -0.81
C THR A 135 2.99 -14.13 -0.02
N ASN A 136 3.78 -13.20 -0.54
CA ASN A 136 3.95 -11.87 0.07
C ASN A 136 2.62 -11.11 0.15
N LEU A 137 1.84 -11.06 -0.91
CA LEU A 137 0.52 -10.39 -0.88
C LEU A 137 -0.44 -11.02 0.12
N VAL A 138 -0.41 -12.34 0.27
CA VAL A 138 -1.19 -13.04 1.30
C VAL A 138 -0.78 -12.58 2.70
N ILE A 139 0.52 -12.43 2.95
CA ILE A 139 1.01 -11.99 4.26
C ILE A 139 0.73 -10.53 4.50
N ASP A 140 0.90 -9.70 3.49
CA ASP A 140 0.52 -8.30 3.56
C ASP A 140 -0.97 -8.16 3.91
N SER A 141 -1.83 -9.04 3.36
CA SER A 141 -3.24 -9.10 3.73
C SER A 141 -3.45 -9.35 5.23
N PHE A 142 -2.59 -10.14 5.87
CA PHE A 142 -2.62 -10.29 7.34
C PHE A 142 -2.04 -9.07 8.04
N ALA A 143 -0.99 -8.45 7.51
CA ALA A 143 -0.36 -7.27 8.10
C ALA A 143 -1.26 -6.03 8.05
N VAL A 144 -2.11 -5.88 7.04
CA VAL A 144 -3.04 -4.76 6.91
C VAL A 144 -4.21 -4.85 7.91
N ILE A 145 -4.58 -6.05 8.38
CA ILE A 145 -5.69 -6.25 9.33
C ILE A 145 -5.56 -5.40 10.61
N PRO A 146 -4.42 -5.35 11.32
CA PRO A 146 -4.27 -4.49 12.48
C PRO A 146 -4.52 -3.01 12.17
N THR A 147 -4.05 -2.53 11.01
CA THR A 147 -4.26 -1.14 10.58
C THR A 147 -5.72 -0.88 10.22
N ILE A 148 -6.39 -1.78 9.50
CA ILE A 148 -7.84 -1.69 9.23
C ILE A 148 -8.64 -1.64 10.54
N LYS A 149 -8.36 -2.56 11.48
CA LYS A 149 -8.99 -2.60 12.79
C LYS A 149 -8.76 -1.31 13.57
N LYS A 150 -7.54 -0.79 13.57
CA LYS A 150 -7.18 0.46 14.21
C LYS A 150 -7.90 1.64 13.55
N SER A 151 -7.88 1.75 12.22
CA SER A 151 -8.59 2.80 11.48
C SER A 151 -10.09 2.79 11.75
N TYR A 152 -10.68 1.61 11.98
CA TYR A 152 -12.07 1.47 12.36
C TYR A 152 -12.36 1.88 13.80
N LEU A 153 -11.55 1.41 14.76
CA LEU A 153 -11.80 1.61 16.19
C LEU A 153 -11.31 2.99 16.68
N ARG A 154 -10.18 3.46 16.17
CA ARG A 154 -9.49 4.69 16.60
C ARG A 154 -8.99 5.47 15.38
N PRO A 155 -9.89 6.02 14.54
CA PRO A 155 -9.53 6.71 13.29
C PRO A 155 -8.66 7.95 13.51
N GLU A 156 -8.67 8.52 14.71
CA GLU A 156 -7.80 9.61 15.12
C GLU A 156 -6.32 9.21 15.25
N GLY A 157 -6.05 7.91 15.40
CA GLY A 157 -4.70 7.35 15.49
C GLY A 157 -4.04 7.12 14.13
N GLU A 158 -4.72 7.42 13.01
CA GLU A 158 -4.21 7.32 11.65
C GLU A 158 -4.28 8.66 10.91
N ASP A 159 -3.28 8.92 10.06
CA ASP A 159 -3.23 10.14 9.26
C ASP A 159 -3.91 9.92 7.91
N PHE A 160 -5.07 10.58 7.72
CA PHE A 160 -5.85 10.47 6.48
C PHE A 160 -5.07 10.93 5.25
N TRP A 161 -4.29 12.02 5.36
CA TRP A 161 -3.60 12.57 4.19
C TRP A 161 -2.44 11.71 3.74
N ALA A 162 -1.79 11.01 4.68
CA ALA A 162 -0.77 10.03 4.35
C ALA A 162 -1.38 8.86 3.54
N TRP A 163 -2.46 8.26 4.03
CA TRP A 163 -3.17 7.18 3.34
C TRP A 163 -3.77 7.61 1.99
N PHE A 164 -4.28 8.83 1.92
CA PHE A 164 -4.77 9.40 0.65
C PHE A 164 -3.62 9.58 -0.36
N GLY A 165 -2.45 9.99 0.10
CA GLY A 165 -1.26 10.14 -0.72
C GLY A 165 -0.75 8.81 -1.29
N THR A 166 -0.68 7.73 -0.46
CA THR A 166 -0.31 6.40 -0.94
C THR A 166 -1.33 5.87 -1.95
N GLY A 167 -2.62 5.95 -1.67
CA GLY A 167 -3.67 5.54 -2.60
C GLY A 167 -3.68 6.33 -3.92
N LEU A 168 -3.28 7.61 -3.92
CA LEU A 168 -3.07 8.38 -5.13
C LEU A 168 -1.85 7.89 -5.90
N ALA A 169 -0.75 7.58 -5.21
CA ALA A 169 0.45 7.03 -5.82
C ALA A 169 0.15 5.68 -6.49
N ASP A 170 -0.57 4.79 -5.79
CA ASP A 170 -0.97 3.49 -6.33
C ASP A 170 -1.92 3.61 -7.52
N SER A 171 -2.83 4.59 -7.47
CA SER A 171 -3.71 4.89 -8.62
C SER A 171 -2.89 5.30 -9.85
N LEU A 172 -1.88 6.14 -9.69
CA LEU A 172 -0.99 6.55 -10.78
C LEU A 172 -0.10 5.39 -11.24
N ASN A 173 0.38 4.56 -10.31
CA ASN A 173 1.19 3.39 -10.63
C ASN A 173 0.44 2.37 -11.49
N MET A 174 -0.88 2.26 -11.36
CA MET A 174 -1.72 1.45 -12.26
C MET A 174 -1.61 1.88 -13.73
N PHE A 175 -1.48 3.19 -13.98
CA PHE A 175 -1.29 3.70 -15.34
C PHE A 175 0.15 3.60 -15.85
N ALA A 176 1.11 3.34 -14.95
CA ALA A 176 2.52 3.12 -15.29
C ALA A 176 2.83 1.67 -15.70
N VAL A 177 1.84 0.77 -15.61
CA VAL A 177 2.03 -0.66 -15.95
C VAL A 177 2.47 -0.81 -17.41
N GLU A 178 3.66 -1.38 -17.60
CA GLU A 178 4.26 -1.60 -18.92
C GLU A 178 3.92 -2.95 -19.53
N LYS A 179 3.73 -3.98 -18.71
CA LYS A 179 3.45 -5.36 -19.14
C LYS A 179 2.23 -5.91 -18.41
N PHE A 180 1.20 -6.30 -19.15
CA PHE A 180 -0.04 -6.86 -18.61
C PHE A 180 0.12 -8.35 -18.28
N THR A 181 1.10 -8.68 -17.46
CA THR A 181 1.28 -10.02 -16.89
C THR A 181 0.72 -10.09 -15.48
N PHE A 182 0.33 -11.30 -15.04
CA PHE A 182 -0.18 -11.49 -13.67
C PHE A 182 0.81 -10.95 -12.62
N ALA A 183 2.10 -11.23 -12.78
CA ALA A 183 3.13 -10.83 -11.82
C ALA A 183 3.23 -9.29 -11.69
N ILE A 184 3.06 -8.53 -12.78
CA ILE A 184 3.19 -7.07 -12.77
C ILE A 184 1.87 -6.40 -12.38
N LEU A 185 0.71 -7.00 -12.69
CA LEU A 185 -0.60 -6.42 -12.37
C LEU A 185 -1.05 -6.67 -10.94
N VAL A 186 -0.79 -7.86 -10.40
CA VAL A 186 -1.38 -8.26 -9.10
C VAL A 186 -0.96 -7.34 -7.96
N TYR A 187 0.29 -6.89 -7.94
CA TYR A 187 0.79 -6.01 -6.88
C TYR A 187 0.14 -4.62 -6.89
N PRO A 188 0.16 -3.83 -7.99
CA PRO A 188 -0.49 -2.52 -8.02
C PRO A 188 -2.00 -2.59 -7.74
N ILE A 189 -2.70 -3.61 -8.25
CA ILE A 189 -4.13 -3.80 -7.95
C ILE A 189 -4.34 -4.03 -6.46
N TYR A 190 -3.55 -4.90 -5.86
CA TYR A 190 -3.64 -5.24 -4.45
C TYR A 190 -3.39 -4.00 -3.56
N MET A 191 -2.31 -3.25 -3.81
CA MET A 191 -1.97 -2.05 -3.04
C MET A 191 -3.07 -1.00 -3.12
N LEU A 192 -3.54 -0.70 -4.34
CA LEU A 192 -4.65 0.24 -4.54
C LEU A 192 -5.91 -0.17 -3.78
N VAL A 193 -6.30 -1.45 -3.83
CA VAL A 193 -7.49 -1.94 -3.12
C VAL A 193 -7.31 -1.82 -1.60
N SER A 194 -6.14 -2.17 -1.08
CA SER A 194 -5.82 -2.08 0.35
C SER A 194 -5.89 -0.65 0.87
N ASP A 195 -5.31 0.30 0.14
CA ASP A 195 -5.34 1.72 0.49
C ASP A 195 -6.76 2.30 0.41
N LEU A 196 -7.51 1.97 -0.64
CA LEU A 196 -8.89 2.41 -0.76
C LEU A 196 -9.77 1.93 0.39
N ILE A 197 -9.56 0.71 0.90
CA ILE A 197 -10.26 0.20 2.08
C ILE A 197 -9.97 1.07 3.31
N ILE A 198 -8.69 1.39 3.57
CA ILE A 198 -8.30 2.21 4.72
C ILE A 198 -8.83 3.63 4.57
N ILE A 199 -8.65 4.25 3.41
CA ILE A 199 -9.15 5.61 3.11
C ILE A 199 -10.66 5.67 3.32
N PHE A 200 -11.41 4.69 2.80
CA PHE A 200 -12.87 4.64 2.93
C PHE A 200 -13.30 4.51 4.39
N ILE A 201 -12.65 3.64 5.16
CA ILE A 201 -12.92 3.49 6.60
C ILE A 201 -12.66 4.82 7.33
N LEU A 202 -11.52 5.47 7.07
CA LEU A 202 -11.16 6.74 7.70
C LEU A 202 -12.18 7.84 7.36
N LEU A 203 -12.63 7.91 6.10
CA LEU A 203 -13.65 8.86 5.66
C LEU A 203 -14.99 8.67 6.40
N LEU A 204 -15.47 7.43 6.46
CA LEU A 204 -16.73 7.11 7.11
C LEU A 204 -16.69 7.36 8.62
N ARG A 205 -15.59 7.02 9.26
CA ARG A 205 -15.43 7.16 10.72
C ARG A 205 -15.19 8.61 11.13
N LYS A 206 -14.33 9.36 10.43
CA LYS A 206 -14.09 10.79 10.71
C LYS A 206 -15.33 11.64 10.49
N LYS A 207 -16.17 11.34 9.51
CA LYS A 207 -17.44 12.04 9.28
C LYS A 207 -18.57 11.65 10.25
N GLY A 208 -18.34 10.72 11.18
CA GLY A 208 -19.35 10.27 12.14
C GLY A 208 -20.47 9.39 11.55
N ILE A 209 -20.44 9.10 10.25
CA ILE A 209 -21.47 8.31 9.54
C ILE A 209 -21.64 6.93 10.20
N MET A 210 -20.54 6.27 10.56
CA MET A 210 -20.61 4.95 11.20
C MET A 210 -21.01 4.99 12.69
N LYS A 211 -20.87 6.11 13.39
CA LYS A 211 -21.45 6.27 14.73
C LYS A 211 -22.97 6.22 14.68
N SER A 212 -23.57 6.79 13.65
CA SER A 212 -25.03 6.76 13.43
C SER A 212 -25.53 5.35 13.16
N ILE A 213 -24.79 4.55 12.37
CA ILE A 213 -25.17 3.17 12.04
C ILE A 213 -25.08 2.25 13.28
N SER A 214 -24.03 2.36 14.10
CA SER A 214 -23.91 1.55 15.32
C SER A 214 -24.93 1.90 16.41
N PHE A 215 -25.50 3.09 16.37
CA PHE A 215 -26.61 3.49 17.25
C PHE A 215 -27.93 2.83 16.80
N LEU A 216 -28.15 2.72 15.49
CA LEU A 216 -29.36 2.10 14.92
C LEU A 216 -29.38 0.57 15.13
N THR A 217 -28.23 -0.11 15.08
CA THR A 217 -28.14 -1.57 15.29
C THR A 217 -28.12 -2.01 16.75
N LYS A 218 -28.10 -1.09 17.71
CA LYS A 218 -28.18 -1.38 19.14
C LYS A 218 -29.60 -1.33 19.71
N HIS A 219 -30.56 -0.96 18.90
CA HIS A 219 -31.97 -0.82 19.27
C HIS A 219 -32.90 -1.85 18.61
N ASP A 220 -32.33 -2.84 17.90
CA ASP A 220 -32.99 -4.07 17.49
C ASP A 220 -32.45 -5.26 18.30
#